data_4744d3bff983959de6bc11ae79ffee1c
#
_entry.id   4744d3bff983959de6bc11ae79ffee1c
#
_cell.length_a   1.000
_cell.length_b   1.000
_cell.length_c   1.000
_cell.angle_alpha   90.00
_cell.angle_beta   90.00
_cell.angle_gamma   90.00
#
_symmetry.space_group_name_H-M   'P 1'
#
loop_
_entity.id
_entity.type
_entity.pdbx_description
1 polymer ?
#
loop_
_entity_poly.entity_id
_entity_poly.type
_entity_poly.pdbx_seq_one_letter_code
_entity_poly.pdbx_strand_id
1 'polypeptide(L)'
;DPEQLVADLASLWDHWNAIDKIGGQTELELNKEFTISLSKAISGLSLDKNTQKDVQLKLDALLLQNDPNKLQKELNEVRANLDKLKNERTQLENNLEFFSDSSAENPLYKNVEKQINSCQKKIDKVQEEYIRLKQIKNAQIKLENQEIEQTEQSEDDQESATE
;
A
#
# COMPACT_ATOMS: atom_id res chain seq x y z
N ASP A 1 -14.28 19.64 -1.97
CA ASP A 1 -13.61 19.16 -3.18
C ASP A 1 -12.52 18.17 -2.77
N PRO A 2 -12.53 16.92 -3.29
CA PRO A 2 -11.54 15.88 -2.94
C PRO A 2 -10.10 16.28 -3.34
N GLU A 3 -9.93 17.02 -4.42
CA GLU A 3 -8.60 17.46 -4.88
C GLU A 3 -8.02 18.51 -3.93
N GLN A 4 -8.83 19.46 -3.49
CA GLN A 4 -8.43 20.45 -2.49
C GLN A 4 -8.05 19.77 -1.18
N LEU A 5 -8.82 18.76 -0.76
CA LEU A 5 -8.52 17.99 0.46
C LEU A 5 -7.16 17.29 0.37
N VAL A 6 -6.84 16.69 -0.78
CA VAL A 6 -5.52 16.06 -1.00
C VAL A 6 -4.41 17.11 -0.92
N ALA A 7 -4.60 18.28 -1.52
CA ALA A 7 -3.64 19.39 -1.46
C ALA A 7 -3.43 19.88 -0.02
N ASP A 8 -4.51 20.03 0.76
CA ASP A 8 -4.43 20.44 2.16
C ASP A 8 -3.69 19.39 3.02
N LEU A 9 -3.94 18.10 2.77
CA LEU A 9 -3.25 17.01 3.47
C LEU A 9 -1.77 16.92 3.07
N ALA A 10 -1.44 17.17 1.80
CA ALA A 10 -0.06 17.26 1.33
C ALA A 10 0.67 18.42 2.01
N SER A 11 0.05 19.59 2.08
CA SER A 11 0.61 20.75 2.79
C SER A 11 0.85 20.48 4.27
N LEU A 12 -0.06 19.77 4.95
CA LEU A 12 0.15 19.34 6.33
C LEU A 12 1.35 18.40 6.48
N TRP A 13 1.52 17.49 5.52
CA TRP A 13 2.66 16.58 5.49
C TRP A 13 3.98 17.32 5.27
N ASP A 14 4.01 18.30 4.37
CA ASP A 14 5.19 19.13 4.11
C ASP A 14 5.57 19.96 5.35
N HIS A 15 4.59 20.56 6.02
CA HIS A 15 4.83 21.26 7.28
C HIS A 15 5.36 20.32 8.37
N TRP A 16 4.83 19.10 8.46
CA TRP A 16 5.34 18.08 9.38
C TRP A 16 6.81 17.72 9.09
N ASN A 17 7.15 17.54 7.82
CA ASN A 17 8.52 17.21 7.41
C ASN A 17 9.51 18.38 7.57
N ALA A 18 9.01 19.62 7.59
CA ALA A 18 9.81 20.83 7.82
C ALA A 18 10.14 21.06 9.31
N ILE A 19 9.51 20.34 10.24
CA ILE A 19 9.84 20.41 11.66
C ILE A 19 11.18 19.72 11.90
N ASP A 20 12.03 20.33 12.74
CA ASP A 20 13.31 19.76 13.12
C ASP A 20 13.15 18.35 13.70
N LYS A 21 13.91 17.42 13.14
CA LYS A 21 13.82 16.01 13.53
C LYS A 21 14.46 15.78 14.88
N ILE A 22 13.72 15.12 15.76
CA ILE A 22 14.19 14.73 17.10
C ILE A 22 15.13 13.53 17.00
N GLY A 23 14.95 12.69 15.96
CA GLY A 23 15.68 11.46 15.73
C GLY A 23 15.26 10.29 16.64
N GLY A 24 15.67 9.08 16.25
CA GLY A 24 15.49 7.88 17.02
C GLY A 24 14.06 7.31 17.04
N GLN A 25 13.78 6.51 18.06
CA GLN A 25 12.51 5.78 18.21
C GLN A 25 11.31 6.72 18.40
N THR A 26 11.50 7.83 19.09
CA THR A 26 10.45 8.82 19.34
C THR A 26 9.94 9.46 18.07
N GLU A 27 10.83 9.78 17.13
CA GLU A 27 10.44 10.31 15.82
C GLU A 27 9.63 9.28 15.02
N LEU A 28 10.03 8.02 15.05
CA LEU A 28 9.29 6.95 14.37
C LEU A 28 7.87 6.79 14.94
N GLU A 29 7.71 6.88 16.24
CA GLU A 29 6.42 6.80 16.92
C GLU A 29 5.52 8.00 16.56
N LEU A 30 6.08 9.22 16.59
CA LEU A 30 5.36 10.44 16.22
C LEU A 30 4.93 10.42 14.75
N ASN A 31 5.81 10.00 13.84
CA ASN A 31 5.47 9.87 12.42
C ASN A 31 4.34 8.86 12.21
N LYS A 32 4.35 7.75 12.94
CA LYS A 32 3.28 6.75 12.90
C LYS A 32 1.97 7.31 13.43
N GLU A 33 1.98 8.02 14.56
CA GLU A 33 0.78 8.64 15.14
C GLU A 33 0.20 9.71 14.23
N PHE A 34 1.05 10.51 13.61
CA PHE A 34 0.64 11.53 12.64
C PHE A 34 -0.05 10.89 11.42
N THR A 35 0.56 9.85 10.83
CA THR A 35 -0.01 9.12 9.69
C THR A 35 -1.37 8.48 10.03
N ILE A 36 -1.49 7.89 11.24
CA ILE A 36 -2.76 7.32 11.71
C ILE A 36 -3.81 8.42 11.87
N SER A 37 -3.42 9.60 12.36
CA SER A 37 -4.34 10.73 12.56
C SER A 37 -4.85 11.28 11.23
N LEU A 38 -4.00 11.38 10.21
CA LEU A 38 -4.41 11.75 8.85
C LEU A 38 -5.40 10.74 8.26
N SER A 39 -5.12 9.45 8.38
CA SER A 39 -6.03 8.39 7.89
C SER A 39 -7.38 8.39 8.63
N LYS A 40 -7.38 8.67 9.93
CA LYS A 40 -8.62 8.83 10.72
C LYS A 40 -9.41 10.06 10.28
N ALA A 41 -8.73 11.19 9.99
CA ALA A 41 -9.38 12.39 9.49
C ALA A 41 -10.11 12.11 8.16
N ILE A 42 -9.46 11.44 7.20
CA ILE A 42 -10.09 11.02 5.95
C ILE A 42 -11.30 10.11 6.19
N SER A 43 -11.15 9.15 7.09
CA SER A 43 -12.24 8.21 7.41
C SER A 43 -13.44 8.88 8.08
N GLY A 44 -13.24 10.00 8.76
CA GLY A 44 -14.29 10.81 9.40
C GLY A 44 -15.04 11.74 8.44
N LEU A 45 -14.57 11.89 7.20
CA LEU A 45 -15.21 12.74 6.22
C LEU A 45 -16.42 12.05 5.57
N SER A 46 -17.46 12.83 5.28
CA SER A 46 -18.66 12.36 4.60
C SER A 46 -18.43 12.22 3.08
N LEU A 47 -17.43 11.44 2.70
CA LEU A 47 -17.11 11.11 1.32
C LEU A 47 -17.73 9.77 0.93
N ASP A 48 -18.06 9.59 -0.35
CA ASP A 48 -18.39 8.27 -0.86
C ASP A 48 -17.17 7.32 -0.79
N LYS A 49 -17.44 6.01 -0.78
CA LYS A 49 -16.38 5.00 -0.56
C LYS A 49 -15.28 5.00 -1.63
N ASN A 50 -15.58 5.39 -2.86
CA ASN A 50 -14.60 5.40 -3.93
C ASN A 50 -13.68 6.62 -3.77
N THR A 51 -14.26 7.80 -3.58
CA THR A 51 -13.53 9.03 -3.30
C THR A 51 -12.65 8.90 -2.05
N GLN A 52 -13.19 8.29 -0.98
CA GLN A 52 -12.42 8.05 0.24
C GLN A 52 -11.20 7.15 -0.01
N LYS A 53 -11.35 6.09 -0.82
CA LYS A 53 -10.23 5.23 -1.22
C LYS A 53 -9.20 5.96 -2.07
N ASP A 54 -9.65 6.78 -3.01
CA ASP A 54 -8.75 7.54 -3.88
C ASP A 54 -7.95 8.58 -3.09
N VAL A 55 -8.58 9.31 -2.16
CA VAL A 55 -7.90 10.25 -1.26
C VAL A 55 -6.89 9.51 -0.38
N GLN A 56 -7.27 8.37 0.20
CA GLN A 56 -6.35 7.58 1.02
C GLN A 56 -5.16 7.06 0.19
N LEU A 57 -5.39 6.61 -1.03
CA LEU A 57 -4.33 6.12 -1.91
C LEU A 57 -3.35 7.23 -2.30
N LYS A 58 -3.86 8.43 -2.62
CA LYS A 58 -3.03 9.60 -2.92
C LYS A 58 -2.22 10.03 -1.68
N LEU A 59 -2.83 10.04 -0.50
CA LEU A 59 -2.12 10.30 0.75
C LEU A 59 -1.02 9.27 1.00
N ASP A 60 -1.31 7.97 0.88
CA ASP A 60 -0.33 6.90 1.05
C ASP A 60 0.84 7.06 0.05
N ALA A 61 0.56 7.49 -1.19
CA ALA A 61 1.59 7.77 -2.18
C ALA A 61 2.49 8.95 -1.79
N LEU A 62 1.92 10.05 -1.28
CA LEU A 62 2.65 11.21 -0.79
C LEU A 62 3.51 10.87 0.44
N LEU A 63 2.97 10.11 1.39
CA LEU A 63 3.68 9.70 2.60
C LEU A 63 4.92 8.83 2.31
N LEU A 64 4.90 8.08 1.20
CA LEU A 64 5.99 7.20 0.78
C LEU A 64 6.91 7.84 -0.28
N GLN A 65 6.58 9.03 -0.79
CA GLN A 65 7.37 9.73 -1.82
C GLN A 65 8.80 10.02 -1.36
N ASN A 66 8.98 10.29 -0.07
CA ASN A 66 10.30 10.60 0.51
C ASN A 66 11.19 9.36 0.70
N ASP A 67 10.68 8.14 0.48
CA ASP A 67 11.46 6.91 0.57
C ASP A 67 11.02 5.87 -0.49
N PRO A 68 11.36 6.10 -1.77
CA PRO A 68 11.01 5.18 -2.86
C PRO A 68 11.63 3.78 -2.68
N ASN A 69 12.76 3.69 -1.99
CA ASN A 69 13.42 2.42 -1.69
C ASN A 69 12.61 1.59 -0.68
N LYS A 70 11.95 2.24 0.27
CA LYS A 70 11.10 1.59 1.26
C LYS A 70 9.92 0.89 0.60
N LEU A 71 9.19 1.58 -0.27
CA LEU A 71 8.06 0.98 -0.99
C LEU A 71 8.50 -0.21 -1.84
N GLN A 72 9.63 -0.10 -2.55
CA GLN A 72 10.15 -1.21 -3.36
C GLN A 72 10.56 -2.40 -2.48
N LYS A 73 11.15 -2.14 -1.32
CA LYS A 73 11.50 -3.17 -0.34
C LYS A 73 10.27 -3.89 0.19
N GLU A 74 9.25 -3.14 0.62
CA GLU A 74 7.97 -3.71 1.09
C GLU A 74 7.29 -4.55 0.01
N LEU A 75 7.25 -4.06 -1.24
CA LEU A 75 6.73 -4.83 -2.39
C LEU A 75 7.46 -6.17 -2.57
N ASN A 76 8.78 -6.17 -2.47
CA ASN A 76 9.58 -7.37 -2.62
C ASN A 76 9.35 -8.36 -1.46
N GLU A 77 9.24 -7.86 -0.23
CA GLU A 77 8.98 -8.68 0.97
C GLU A 77 7.58 -9.32 0.90
N VAL A 78 6.55 -8.53 0.55
CA VAL A 78 5.19 -9.04 0.41
C VAL A 78 5.09 -10.05 -0.72
N ARG A 79 5.76 -9.82 -1.86
CA ARG A 79 5.84 -10.77 -2.97
C ARG A 79 6.49 -12.08 -2.56
N ALA A 80 7.64 -12.02 -1.89
CA ALA A 80 8.34 -13.22 -1.41
C ALA A 80 7.49 -14.02 -0.41
N ASN A 81 6.76 -13.33 0.48
CA ASN A 81 5.82 -13.97 1.40
C ASN A 81 4.65 -14.63 0.66
N LEU A 82 4.10 -13.97 -0.35
CA LEU A 82 3.04 -14.53 -1.20
C LEU A 82 3.49 -15.81 -1.91
N ASP A 83 4.69 -15.79 -2.50
CA ASP A 83 5.25 -16.96 -3.19
C ASP A 83 5.50 -18.12 -2.20
N LYS A 84 5.99 -17.82 -0.99
CA LYS A 84 6.16 -18.82 0.07
C LYS A 84 4.84 -19.47 0.48
N LEU A 85 3.79 -18.66 0.70
CA LEU A 85 2.46 -19.18 1.07
C LEU A 85 1.84 -20.01 -0.05
N LYS A 86 2.00 -19.60 -1.31
CA LYS A 86 1.54 -20.40 -2.47
C LYS A 86 2.23 -21.76 -2.53
N ASN A 87 3.54 -21.78 -2.32
CA ASN A 87 4.30 -23.03 -2.28
C ASN A 87 3.87 -23.93 -1.12
N GLU A 88 3.65 -23.36 0.08
CA GLU A 88 3.11 -24.09 1.24
C GLU A 88 1.73 -24.71 0.92
N ARG A 89 0.84 -23.94 0.32
CA ARG A 89 -0.47 -24.43 -0.11
C ARG A 89 -0.34 -25.59 -1.09
N THR A 90 0.51 -25.47 -2.13
CA THR A 90 0.75 -26.52 -3.11
C THR A 90 1.29 -27.80 -2.45
N GLN A 91 2.20 -27.69 -1.48
CA GLN A 91 2.68 -28.85 -0.71
C GLN A 91 1.56 -29.53 0.09
N LEU A 92 0.68 -28.74 0.71
CA LEU A 92 -0.48 -29.27 1.42
C LEU A 92 -1.47 -29.96 0.48
N GLU A 93 -1.70 -29.41 -0.71
CA GLU A 93 -2.54 -30.00 -1.75
C GLU A 93 -1.95 -31.33 -2.25
N ASN A 94 -0.65 -31.38 -2.53
CA ASN A 94 0.03 -32.61 -2.90
C ASN A 94 -0.07 -33.67 -1.77
N ASN A 95 0.09 -33.26 -0.52
CA ASN A 95 -0.08 -34.15 0.61
C ASN A 95 -1.53 -34.68 0.71
N LEU A 96 -2.52 -33.88 0.35
CA LEU A 96 -3.92 -34.30 0.33
C LEU A 96 -4.19 -35.39 -0.70
N GLU A 97 -3.51 -35.34 -1.87
CA GLU A 97 -3.64 -36.34 -2.93
C GLU A 97 -3.24 -37.75 -2.46
N PHE A 98 -2.27 -37.85 -1.52
CA PHE A 98 -1.90 -39.14 -0.91
C PHE A 98 -3.02 -39.77 -0.08
N PHE A 99 -4.00 -38.98 0.34
CA PHE A 99 -5.16 -39.45 1.12
C PHE A 99 -6.42 -39.64 0.27
N SER A 100 -6.33 -39.48 -1.05
CA SER A 100 -7.49 -39.51 -1.96
C SER A 100 -8.28 -40.83 -1.89
N ASP A 101 -7.62 -41.94 -1.56
CA ASP A 101 -8.26 -43.25 -1.38
C ASP A 101 -8.87 -43.45 0.00
N SER A 102 -8.63 -42.53 0.95
CA SER A 102 -9.23 -42.57 2.27
C SER A 102 -10.52 -41.77 2.28
N SER A 103 -11.58 -42.31 2.90
CA SER A 103 -12.89 -41.63 2.97
C SER A 103 -12.76 -40.23 3.53
N ALA A 104 -13.60 -39.29 3.07
CA ALA A 104 -13.66 -37.90 3.56
C ALA A 104 -13.92 -37.82 5.10
N GLU A 105 -14.14 -38.92 5.75
CA GLU A 105 -14.27 -39.05 7.21
C GLU A 105 -12.91 -39.20 7.93
N ASN A 106 -11.81 -39.40 7.17
CA ASN A 106 -10.49 -39.54 7.79
C ASN A 106 -10.10 -38.24 8.50
N PRO A 107 -9.77 -38.29 9.82
CA PRO A 107 -9.39 -37.11 10.58
C PRO A 107 -8.14 -36.40 10.02
N LEU A 108 -7.20 -37.14 9.42
CA LEU A 108 -6.00 -36.59 8.79
C LEU A 108 -6.35 -35.79 7.55
N TYR A 109 -7.23 -36.30 6.70
CA TYR A 109 -7.74 -35.59 5.54
C TYR A 109 -8.38 -34.24 5.93
N LYS A 110 -9.31 -34.25 6.91
CA LYS A 110 -9.98 -33.05 7.44
C LYS A 110 -8.97 -32.03 8.03
N ASN A 111 -7.90 -32.52 8.63
CA ASN A 111 -6.89 -31.63 9.20
C ASN A 111 -6.09 -30.91 8.09
N VAL A 112 -5.65 -31.62 7.05
CA VAL A 112 -4.93 -31.04 5.91
C VAL A 112 -5.84 -30.06 5.16
N GLU A 113 -7.09 -30.41 4.94
CA GLU A 113 -8.08 -29.51 4.32
C GLU A 113 -8.24 -28.20 5.10
N LYS A 114 -8.32 -28.27 6.44
CA LYS A 114 -8.34 -27.06 7.30
C LYS A 114 -7.07 -26.21 7.16
N GLN A 115 -5.90 -26.85 7.02
CA GLN A 115 -4.64 -26.17 6.83
C GLN A 115 -4.61 -25.46 5.46
N ILE A 116 -5.07 -26.11 4.39
CA ILE A 116 -5.19 -25.52 3.05
C ILE A 116 -6.09 -24.28 3.10
N ASN A 117 -7.28 -24.40 3.72
CA ASN A 117 -8.22 -23.28 3.86
C ASN A 117 -7.64 -22.12 4.69
N SER A 118 -6.86 -22.43 5.73
CA SER A 118 -6.15 -21.43 6.53
C SER A 118 -5.06 -20.74 5.72
N CYS A 119 -4.29 -21.50 4.95
CA CYS A 119 -3.25 -20.99 4.07
C CYS A 119 -3.85 -20.10 2.98
N GLN A 120 -4.98 -20.50 2.37
CA GLN A 120 -5.69 -19.68 1.37
C GLN A 120 -6.10 -18.32 1.95
N LYS A 121 -6.66 -18.28 3.17
CA LYS A 121 -7.03 -17.01 3.82
C LYS A 121 -5.83 -16.10 4.07
N LYS A 122 -4.65 -16.68 4.34
CA LYS A 122 -3.40 -15.90 4.45
C LYS A 122 -2.97 -15.36 3.10
N ILE A 123 -3.05 -16.18 2.04
CA ILE A 123 -2.74 -15.79 0.66
C ILE A 123 -3.62 -14.61 0.25
N ASP A 124 -4.94 -14.69 0.48
CA ASP A 124 -5.90 -13.64 0.11
C ASP A 124 -5.52 -12.30 0.76
N LYS A 125 -5.21 -12.30 2.07
CA LYS A 125 -4.80 -11.09 2.80
C LYS A 125 -3.49 -10.49 2.27
N VAL A 126 -2.48 -11.32 2.04
CA VAL A 126 -1.18 -10.87 1.52
C VAL A 126 -1.31 -10.38 0.07
N GLN A 127 -2.21 -10.98 -0.70
CA GLN A 127 -2.49 -10.55 -2.06
C GLN A 127 -3.21 -9.20 -2.10
N GLU A 128 -4.15 -8.95 -1.21
CA GLU A 128 -4.78 -7.62 -1.05
C GLU A 128 -3.73 -6.55 -0.72
N GLU A 129 -2.82 -6.84 0.21
CA GLU A 129 -1.73 -5.93 0.56
C GLU A 129 -0.78 -5.67 -0.63
N TYR A 130 -0.41 -6.72 -1.36
CA TYR A 130 0.40 -6.58 -2.58
C TYR A 130 -0.26 -5.69 -3.64
N ILE A 131 -1.56 -5.87 -3.85
CA ILE A 131 -2.35 -5.03 -4.77
C ILE A 131 -2.34 -3.58 -4.30
N ARG A 132 -2.56 -3.34 -3.01
CA ARG A 132 -2.54 -2.00 -2.41
C ARG A 132 -1.18 -1.31 -2.64
N LEU A 133 -0.08 -1.98 -2.31
CA LEU A 133 1.27 -1.42 -2.52
C LEU A 133 1.56 -1.12 -4.00
N LYS A 134 1.09 -1.95 -4.92
CA LYS A 134 1.17 -1.66 -6.36
C LYS A 134 0.36 -0.43 -6.77
N GLN A 135 -0.83 -0.25 -6.20
CA GLN A 135 -1.65 0.94 -6.45
C GLN A 135 -0.96 2.20 -5.95
N ILE A 136 -0.35 2.16 -4.76
CA ILE A 136 0.44 3.26 -4.21
C ILE A 136 1.60 3.60 -5.14
N LYS A 137 2.36 2.61 -5.61
CA LYS A 137 3.45 2.82 -6.56
C LYS A 137 2.98 3.49 -7.85
N ASN A 138 1.86 3.02 -8.40
CA ASN A 138 1.29 3.61 -9.61
C ASN A 138 0.80 5.06 -9.38
N ALA A 139 0.27 5.35 -8.18
CA ALA A 139 -0.13 6.71 -7.82
C ALA A 139 1.08 7.64 -7.71
N GLN A 140 2.20 7.17 -7.12
CA GLN A 140 3.45 7.95 -7.09
C GLN A 140 3.95 8.30 -8.48
N ILE A 141 4.02 7.31 -9.39
CA ILE A 141 4.45 7.55 -10.77
C ILE A 141 3.56 8.59 -11.48
N LYS A 142 2.26 8.57 -11.21
CA LYS A 142 1.33 9.56 -11.78
C LYS A 142 1.59 10.97 -11.23
N LEU A 143 1.86 11.10 -9.93
CA LEU A 143 2.19 12.37 -9.30
C LEU A 143 3.50 12.93 -9.86
N GLU A 144 4.55 12.12 -9.94
CA GLU A 144 5.83 12.49 -10.53
C GLU A 144 5.69 12.99 -11.98
N ASN A 145 4.90 12.28 -12.80
CA ASN A 145 4.65 12.71 -14.19
C ASN A 145 3.88 14.02 -14.27
N GLN A 146 2.91 14.27 -13.39
CA GLN A 146 2.17 15.53 -13.35
C GLN A 146 3.07 16.72 -12.93
N GLU A 147 3.99 16.51 -12.00
CA GLU A 147 4.97 17.52 -11.59
C GLU A 147 5.93 17.88 -12.74
N ILE A 148 6.37 16.89 -13.52
CA ILE A 148 7.23 17.10 -14.70
C ILE A 148 6.49 17.89 -15.77
N GLU A 149 5.25 17.52 -16.11
CA GLU A 149 4.44 18.22 -17.10
C GLU A 149 4.17 19.70 -16.70
N GLN A 150 3.97 19.97 -15.41
CA GLN A 150 3.77 21.34 -14.91
C GLN A 150 5.05 22.19 -14.94
N THR A 151 6.21 21.56 -14.70
CA THR A 151 7.51 22.26 -14.80
C THR A 151 7.86 22.58 -16.24
N GLU A 152 7.66 21.67 -17.18
CA GLU A 152 7.89 21.92 -18.62
C GLU A 152 6.99 23.03 -19.16
N GLN A 153 5.70 23.08 -18.78
CA GLN A 153 4.79 24.15 -19.20
C GLN A 153 5.19 25.51 -18.62
N SER A 154 5.72 25.56 -17.40
CA SER A 154 6.15 26.82 -16.79
C SER A 154 7.45 27.37 -17.38
N GLU A 155 8.31 26.52 -17.94
CA GLU A 155 9.52 26.93 -18.65
C GLU A 155 9.20 27.48 -20.06
N ASP A 156 8.30 26.84 -20.79
CA ASP A 156 7.86 27.31 -22.11
C ASP A 156 7.13 28.68 -22.05
N ASP A 157 6.35 28.92 -21.00
CA ASP A 157 5.66 30.21 -20.79
C ASP A 157 6.64 31.34 -20.42
N GLN A 158 7.78 31.04 -19.82
CA GLN A 158 8.81 32.05 -19.52
C GLN A 158 9.68 32.39 -20.73
N GLU A 159 9.94 31.44 -21.62
CA GLU A 159 10.72 31.68 -22.85
C GLU A 159 9.94 32.49 -23.87
N SER A 160 8.62 32.31 -23.94
CA SER A 160 7.72 33.08 -24.83
C SER A 160 7.45 34.51 -24.35
N ALA A 161 7.76 34.86 -23.10
CA ALA A 161 7.55 36.20 -22.54
C ALA A 161 8.79 37.11 -22.67
N THR A 162 9.90 36.60 -23.19
CA THR A 162 11.19 37.32 -23.34
C THR A 162 11.54 37.69 -24.80
N GLU A 163 10.69 37.39 -25.76
CA GLU A 163 10.75 37.91 -27.14
C GLU A 163 9.80 39.13 -27.33
#